data_c09016d70abb24e706cd7d26ae19c9db
#
_entry.id   c09016d70abb24e706cd7d26ae19c9db
#
_cell.length_a   1.000
_cell.length_b   1.000
_cell.length_c   1.000
_cell.angle_alpha   90.00
_cell.angle_beta   90.00
_cell.angle_gamma   90.00
#
_symmetry.space_group_name_H-M   'P 1'
#
loop_
_entity.id
_entity.type
_entity.pdbx_description
1 polymer ?
#
loop_
_entity_poly.entity_id
_entity_poly.type
_entity_poly.pdbx_seq_one_letter_code
_entity_poly.pdbx_strand_id
1 'polypeptide(L)'
;MKKYGSYKPTGVSWIPYIPTGWNMVKINDLFIERREKVSDKDYAPLSVTKFGVLPQLETAVKTKDGENRKKVCAGDFVINSRSDRRGSSGISPLDGSVSLINIVLQPRKGTSYYFHYLLRSHTFIEEFYRNGRGIVADLWTTRYSEMKNILVPVPSYEEQLAIVEYLNWKSAAFNHIIP
;
A
#
# COMPACT_ATOMS: atom_id res chain seq x y z
N MET A 1 -3.82 16.57 -19.15
CA MET A 1 -2.48 15.93 -18.97
C MET A 1 -1.83 15.78 -20.35
N LYS A 2 -0.58 16.22 -20.52
CA LYS A 2 0.17 15.98 -21.77
C LYS A 2 0.46 14.47 -21.85
N LYS A 3 0.29 13.87 -23.04
CA LYS A 3 0.73 12.49 -23.30
C LYS A 3 2.26 12.44 -23.30
N TYR A 4 2.83 11.36 -22.81
CA TYR A 4 4.28 11.12 -22.91
C TYR A 4 4.67 10.92 -24.38
N GLY A 5 5.83 11.45 -24.77
CA GLY A 5 6.31 11.38 -26.15
C GLY A 5 6.72 9.97 -26.58
N SER A 6 7.14 9.11 -25.63
CA SER A 6 7.56 7.73 -25.92
C SER A 6 7.38 6.82 -24.70
N TYR A 7 7.26 5.52 -24.99
CA TYR A 7 7.11 4.45 -24.01
C TYR A 7 8.12 3.34 -24.26
N LYS A 8 8.50 2.61 -23.21
CA LYS A 8 9.35 1.43 -23.29
C LYS A 8 8.68 0.22 -22.63
N PRO A 9 8.96 -1.02 -23.10
CA PRO A 9 8.47 -2.24 -22.48
C PRO A 9 9.13 -2.43 -21.10
N THR A 10 8.38 -2.98 -20.16
CA THR A 10 8.88 -3.27 -18.80
C THR A 10 9.31 -4.72 -18.62
N GLY A 11 8.81 -5.63 -19.44
CA GLY A 11 8.90 -7.08 -19.23
C GLY A 11 7.98 -7.62 -18.13
N VAL A 12 7.10 -6.78 -17.56
CA VAL A 12 6.21 -7.12 -16.44
C VAL A 12 4.76 -7.09 -16.90
N SER A 13 4.05 -8.21 -16.75
CA SER A 13 2.72 -8.39 -17.37
C SER A 13 1.64 -7.44 -16.83
N TRP A 14 1.69 -7.07 -15.55
CA TRP A 14 0.67 -6.20 -14.95
C TRP A 14 0.82 -4.72 -15.35
N ILE A 15 2.01 -4.32 -15.83
CA ILE A 15 2.30 -3.00 -16.38
C ILE A 15 3.26 -3.12 -17.57
N PRO A 16 2.78 -3.51 -18.77
CA PRO A 16 3.65 -3.90 -19.88
C PRO A 16 4.47 -2.74 -20.47
N TYR A 17 4.01 -1.50 -20.33
CA TYR A 17 4.68 -0.31 -20.84
C TYR A 17 4.68 0.81 -19.81
N ILE A 18 5.78 1.57 -19.77
CA ILE A 18 5.92 2.80 -18.99
C ILE A 18 6.53 3.91 -19.85
N PRO A 19 6.36 5.20 -19.51
CA PRO A 19 7.10 6.29 -20.15
C PRO A 19 8.60 6.03 -20.13
N THR A 20 9.30 6.40 -21.20
CA THR A 20 10.73 6.08 -21.38
C THR A 20 11.61 6.60 -20.23
N GLY A 21 11.24 7.77 -19.63
CA GLY A 21 11.95 8.36 -18.50
C GLY A 21 11.71 7.70 -17.13
N TRP A 22 10.75 6.74 -17.03
CA TRP A 22 10.45 6.06 -15.78
C TRP A 22 11.33 4.83 -15.58
N ASN A 23 11.50 4.42 -14.30
CA ASN A 23 12.22 3.21 -13.95
C ASN A 23 11.29 2.17 -13.32
N MET A 24 11.66 0.89 -13.45
CA MET A 24 11.04 -0.20 -12.68
C MET A 24 11.94 -0.52 -11.49
N VAL A 25 11.37 -0.46 -10.28
CA VAL A 25 12.11 -0.61 -9.01
C VAL A 25 11.37 -1.64 -8.15
N LYS A 26 12.09 -2.46 -7.39
CA LYS A 26 11.48 -3.41 -6.46
C LYS A 26 10.93 -2.70 -5.22
N ILE A 27 9.88 -3.25 -4.65
CA ILE A 27 9.29 -2.74 -3.40
C ILE A 27 10.34 -2.65 -2.27
N ASN A 28 11.25 -3.62 -2.14
CA ASN A 28 12.27 -3.60 -1.09
C ASN A 28 13.33 -2.50 -1.25
N ASP A 29 13.46 -1.91 -2.42
CA ASP A 29 14.38 -0.78 -2.64
C ASP A 29 13.73 0.56 -2.19
N LEU A 30 12.40 0.58 -2.07
CA LEU A 30 11.60 1.74 -1.68
C LEU A 30 11.16 1.69 -0.21
N PHE A 31 10.97 0.48 0.33
CA PHE A 31 10.42 0.27 1.67
C PHE A 31 11.20 -0.77 2.46
N ILE A 32 11.07 -0.68 3.79
CA ILE A 32 11.54 -1.69 4.74
C ILE A 32 10.31 -2.25 5.47
N GLU A 33 10.19 -3.56 5.60
CA GLU A 33 9.15 -4.14 6.44
C GLU A 33 9.39 -3.82 7.92
N ARG A 34 8.42 -3.14 8.56
CA ARG A 34 8.42 -2.95 10.01
C ARG A 34 7.89 -4.22 10.68
N ARG A 35 8.74 -4.88 11.48
CA ARG A 35 8.41 -6.14 12.17
C ARG A 35 8.31 -5.98 13.68
N GLU A 36 8.47 -4.77 14.17
CA GLU A 36 8.41 -4.47 15.60
C GLU A 36 7.06 -4.88 16.17
N LYS A 37 7.10 -5.70 17.21
CA LYS A 37 5.91 -6.16 17.93
C LYS A 37 5.64 -5.26 19.11
N VAL A 38 4.36 -4.94 19.32
CA VAL A 38 3.89 -4.02 20.37
C VAL A 38 2.57 -4.52 20.95
N SER A 39 2.23 -4.00 22.14
CA SER A 39 0.95 -4.21 22.81
C SER A 39 -0.08 -3.18 22.34
N ASP A 40 -1.35 -3.55 22.31
CA ASP A 40 -2.47 -2.61 22.09
C ASP A 40 -2.74 -1.67 23.27
N LYS A 41 -2.11 -1.92 24.43
CA LYS A 41 -2.13 -1.01 25.59
C LYS A 41 -1.24 0.20 25.37
N ASP A 42 -0.09 0.01 24.70
CA ASP A 42 0.90 1.08 24.46
C ASP A 42 0.68 1.75 23.11
N TYR A 43 0.17 1.01 22.12
CA TYR A 43 -0.07 1.47 20.76
C TYR A 43 -1.52 1.20 20.36
N ALA A 44 -2.32 2.26 20.28
CA ALA A 44 -3.74 2.17 19.97
C ALA A 44 -4.01 1.32 18.71
N PRO A 45 -4.99 0.39 18.76
CA PRO A 45 -5.35 -0.42 17.61
C PRO A 45 -5.87 0.40 16.45
N LEU A 46 -5.43 0.02 15.23
CA LEU A 46 -5.87 0.62 13.97
C LEU A 46 -6.59 -0.42 13.11
N SER A 47 -7.52 0.05 12.29
CA SER A 47 -8.22 -0.70 11.26
C SER A 47 -7.65 -0.37 9.89
N VAL A 48 -7.32 -1.42 9.10
CA VAL A 48 -6.87 -1.28 7.71
C VAL A 48 -8.07 -1.58 6.80
N THR A 49 -8.54 -0.57 6.10
CA THR A 49 -9.78 -0.62 5.30
C THR A 49 -9.52 -0.24 3.83
N LYS A 50 -10.53 -0.39 2.99
CA LYS A 50 -10.50 0.13 1.60
C LYS A 50 -10.43 1.66 1.55
N PHE A 51 -10.78 2.35 2.64
CA PHE A 51 -10.69 3.80 2.75
C PHE A 51 -9.34 4.29 3.33
N GLY A 52 -8.47 3.36 3.73
CA GLY A 52 -7.18 3.65 4.34
C GLY A 52 -7.03 3.07 5.74
N VAL A 53 -6.06 3.62 6.48
CA VAL A 53 -5.78 3.26 7.88
C VAL A 53 -6.50 4.27 8.79
N LEU A 54 -7.32 3.76 9.68
CA LEU A 54 -8.22 4.52 10.55
C LEU A 54 -8.07 4.04 12.01
N PRO A 55 -8.51 4.82 13.00
CA PRO A 55 -8.70 4.30 14.36
C PRO A 55 -9.53 3.02 14.32
N GLN A 56 -9.34 2.14 15.31
CA GLN A 56 -10.07 0.87 15.33
C GLN A 56 -11.58 1.11 15.26
N LEU A 57 -12.22 0.48 14.27
CA LEU A 57 -13.67 0.52 14.13
C LEU A 57 -14.32 -0.30 15.26
N GLU A 58 -15.44 0.17 15.78
CA GLU A 58 -16.22 -0.55 16.84
C GLU A 58 -16.64 -1.94 16.36
N THR A 59 -16.92 -2.10 15.06
CA THR A 59 -17.29 -3.36 14.42
C THR A 59 -16.11 -4.27 14.12
N ALA A 60 -14.86 -3.83 14.36
CA ALA A 60 -13.68 -4.63 14.10
C ALA A 60 -13.59 -5.80 15.08
N VAL A 61 -13.30 -6.99 14.54
CA VAL A 61 -13.01 -8.16 15.40
C VAL A 61 -11.77 -7.86 16.20
N LYS A 62 -11.93 -7.84 17.54
CA LYS A 62 -10.80 -7.62 18.46
C LYS A 62 -9.83 -8.79 18.37
N THR A 63 -8.55 -8.49 18.28
CA THR A 63 -7.50 -9.49 18.32
C THR A 63 -7.48 -10.14 19.71
N LYS A 64 -7.49 -11.47 19.77
CA LYS A 64 -7.46 -12.20 21.06
C LYS A 64 -6.15 -11.99 21.83
N ASP A 65 -5.05 -11.74 21.10
CA ASP A 65 -3.71 -11.50 21.63
C ASP A 65 -3.32 -10.04 21.37
N GLY A 66 -3.71 -9.17 22.27
CA GLY A 66 -3.41 -7.73 22.22
C GLY A 66 -1.93 -7.40 22.39
N GLU A 67 -1.16 -8.28 23.04
CA GLU A 67 0.28 -8.11 23.28
C GLU A 67 1.13 -8.43 22.04
N ASN A 68 0.55 -8.98 20.97
CA ASN A 68 1.28 -9.46 19.80
C ASN A 68 0.76 -8.78 18.52
N ARG A 69 1.00 -7.50 18.38
CA ARG A 69 0.59 -6.69 17.24
C ARG A 69 1.82 -6.10 16.53
N LYS A 70 1.68 -5.67 15.28
CA LYS A 70 2.73 -4.93 14.57
C LYS A 70 2.57 -3.44 14.83
N LYS A 71 3.67 -2.77 15.16
CA LYS A 71 3.73 -1.31 15.26
C LYS A 71 3.49 -0.67 13.90
N VAL A 72 2.79 0.46 13.92
CA VAL A 72 2.60 1.38 12.80
C VAL A 72 3.03 2.76 13.24
N CYS A 73 3.83 3.42 12.43
CA CYS A 73 4.13 4.84 12.58
C CYS A 73 3.42 5.65 11.50
N ALA A 74 3.07 6.89 11.80
CA ALA A 74 2.55 7.81 10.81
C ALA A 74 3.52 7.90 9.62
N GLY A 75 2.99 7.78 8.41
CA GLY A 75 3.79 7.68 7.18
C GLY A 75 4.10 6.26 6.72
N ASP A 76 3.92 5.22 7.54
CA ASP A 76 4.03 3.83 7.10
C ASP A 76 2.89 3.47 6.13
N PHE A 77 3.19 2.72 5.08
CA PHE A 77 2.16 2.12 4.23
C PHE A 77 1.77 0.76 4.81
N VAL A 78 0.47 0.56 5.02
CA VAL A 78 -0.07 -0.68 5.58
C VAL A 78 -0.99 -1.35 4.57
N ILE A 79 -0.84 -2.67 4.37
CA ILE A 79 -1.69 -3.46 3.49
C ILE A 79 -2.11 -4.77 4.16
N ASN A 80 -3.39 -5.12 4.03
CA ASN A 80 -3.87 -6.42 4.50
C ASN A 80 -3.41 -7.51 3.54
N SER A 81 -2.78 -8.56 4.07
CA SER A 81 -2.19 -9.63 3.26
C SER A 81 -3.23 -10.64 2.73
N ARG A 82 -4.44 -10.68 3.29
CA ARG A 82 -5.47 -11.67 2.94
C ARG A 82 -6.31 -11.24 1.75
N SER A 83 -6.63 -12.20 0.89
CA SER A 83 -7.44 -11.99 -0.32
C SER A 83 -8.90 -11.62 -0.04
N ASP A 84 -9.48 -12.04 1.11
CA ASP A 84 -10.83 -11.63 1.54
C ASP A 84 -10.91 -10.16 1.96
N ARG A 85 -9.76 -9.51 2.15
CA ARG A 85 -9.61 -8.07 2.46
C ARG A 85 -8.94 -7.28 1.34
N ARG A 86 -9.12 -7.73 0.11
CA ARG A 86 -8.52 -7.14 -1.09
C ARG A 86 -8.74 -5.64 -1.17
N GLY A 87 -7.65 -4.89 -1.38
CA GLY A 87 -7.65 -3.43 -1.47
C GLY A 87 -7.65 -2.68 -0.13
N SER A 88 -7.69 -3.40 1.02
CA SER A 88 -7.56 -2.75 2.33
C SER A 88 -6.11 -2.34 2.55
N SER A 89 -5.80 -1.05 2.34
CA SER A 89 -4.44 -0.51 2.42
C SER A 89 -4.41 1.01 2.47
N GLY A 90 -3.28 1.57 2.86
CA GLY A 90 -3.01 3.01 2.78
C GLY A 90 -1.80 3.45 3.59
N ILE A 91 -1.35 4.68 3.38
CA ILE A 91 -0.42 5.34 4.29
C ILE A 91 -1.18 5.66 5.57
N SER A 92 -0.63 5.29 6.71
CA SER A 92 -1.21 5.60 8.02
C SER A 92 -0.98 7.08 8.36
N PRO A 93 -2.02 7.84 8.70
CA PRO A 93 -1.87 9.17 9.26
C PRO A 93 -1.58 9.14 10.78
N LEU A 94 -1.61 7.95 11.39
CA LEU A 94 -1.58 7.74 12.84
C LEU A 94 -0.47 6.77 13.23
N ASP A 95 0.09 6.99 14.41
CA ASP A 95 0.83 5.97 15.14
C ASP A 95 -0.16 4.99 15.78
N GLY A 96 0.25 3.72 15.90
CA GLY A 96 -0.59 2.71 16.53
C GLY A 96 -0.15 1.30 16.25
N SER A 97 -1.10 0.37 16.24
CA SER A 97 -0.81 -1.05 16.02
C SER A 97 -1.85 -1.72 15.13
N VAL A 98 -1.41 -2.71 14.37
CA VAL A 98 -2.29 -3.55 13.53
C VAL A 98 -2.05 -5.03 13.82
N SER A 99 -3.00 -5.90 13.44
CA SER A 99 -2.84 -7.34 13.58
C SER A 99 -1.68 -7.85 12.72
N LEU A 100 -1.09 -8.98 13.11
CA LEU A 100 0.07 -9.59 12.44
C LEU A 100 -0.17 -9.95 10.97
N ILE A 101 -1.43 -10.08 10.57
CA ILE A 101 -1.81 -10.36 9.18
C ILE A 101 -1.47 -9.23 8.22
N ASN A 102 -1.33 -7.99 8.72
CA ASN A 102 -0.97 -6.85 7.88
C ASN A 102 0.53 -6.81 7.62
N ILE A 103 0.90 -6.33 6.45
CA ILE A 103 2.27 -5.93 6.11
C ILE A 103 2.37 -4.43 6.40
N VAL A 104 3.38 -4.03 7.17
CA VAL A 104 3.68 -2.63 7.48
C VAL A 104 4.99 -2.26 6.80
N LEU A 105 4.97 -1.24 5.96
CA LEU A 105 6.08 -0.81 5.14
C LEU A 105 6.52 0.60 5.56
N GLN A 106 7.70 0.69 6.14
CA GLN A 106 8.37 1.95 6.42
C GLN A 106 8.99 2.50 5.13
N PRO A 107 8.66 3.73 4.69
CA PRO A 107 9.25 4.32 3.50
C PRO A 107 10.74 4.61 3.72
N ARG A 108 11.56 4.36 2.68
CA ARG A 108 12.95 4.81 2.64
C ARG A 108 13.00 6.30 2.26
N LYS A 109 14.16 6.96 2.50
CA LYS A 109 14.39 8.34 2.10
C LYS A 109 14.11 8.53 0.59
N GLY A 110 13.37 9.55 0.25
CA GLY A 110 12.98 9.87 -1.13
C GLY A 110 11.72 9.16 -1.62
N THR A 111 11.08 8.33 -0.79
CA THR A 111 9.79 7.74 -1.10
C THR A 111 8.68 8.77 -0.85
N SER A 112 7.87 9.07 -1.88
CA SER A 112 6.81 10.08 -1.82
C SER A 112 5.41 9.49 -1.64
N TYR A 113 4.41 10.38 -1.44
CA TYR A 113 2.99 9.99 -1.36
C TYR A 113 2.44 9.39 -2.69
N TYR A 114 3.18 9.49 -3.79
CA TYR A 114 2.88 8.81 -5.05
C TYR A 114 2.59 7.32 -4.86
N PHE A 115 3.34 6.67 -3.97
CA PHE A 115 3.17 5.25 -3.68
C PHE A 115 1.87 4.92 -2.94
N HIS A 116 1.26 5.89 -2.24
CA HIS A 116 -0.09 5.71 -1.70
C HIS A 116 -1.10 5.41 -2.81
N TYR A 117 -1.03 6.15 -3.90
CA TYR A 117 -1.91 5.96 -5.06
C TYR A 117 -1.53 4.72 -5.86
N LEU A 118 -0.25 4.52 -6.14
CA LEU A 118 0.24 3.39 -6.93
C LEU A 118 -0.12 2.05 -6.27
N LEU A 119 0.21 1.86 -4.99
CA LEU A 119 0.00 0.61 -4.26
C LEU A 119 -1.47 0.36 -3.89
N ARG A 120 -2.34 1.33 -4.14
CA ARG A 120 -3.81 1.21 -4.01
C ARG A 120 -4.51 1.15 -5.36
N SER A 121 -3.78 1.24 -6.46
CA SER A 121 -4.36 1.08 -7.79
C SER A 121 -4.88 -0.36 -7.99
N HIS A 122 -5.97 -0.49 -8.75
CA HIS A 122 -6.55 -1.81 -9.05
C HIS A 122 -5.51 -2.78 -9.63
N THR A 123 -4.71 -2.32 -10.58
CA THR A 123 -3.70 -3.15 -11.25
C THR A 123 -2.63 -3.65 -10.28
N PHE A 124 -2.16 -2.81 -9.35
CA PHE A 124 -1.21 -3.25 -8.32
C PHE A 124 -1.85 -4.22 -7.33
N ILE A 125 -3.09 -3.96 -6.90
CA ILE A 125 -3.83 -4.85 -5.99
C ILE A 125 -3.95 -6.25 -6.59
N GLU A 126 -4.31 -6.35 -7.88
CA GLU A 126 -4.38 -7.63 -8.57
C GLU A 126 -3.01 -8.33 -8.64
N GLU A 127 -1.95 -7.59 -8.95
CA GLU A 127 -0.58 -8.13 -8.96
C GLU A 127 -0.14 -8.59 -7.56
N PHE A 128 -0.42 -7.80 -6.52
CA PHE A 128 -0.09 -8.15 -5.15
C PHE A 128 -0.70 -9.50 -4.76
N TYR A 129 -2.01 -9.68 -4.97
CA TYR A 129 -2.67 -10.94 -4.60
C TYR A 129 -2.35 -12.08 -5.55
N ARG A 130 -2.00 -11.83 -6.81
CA ARG A 130 -1.50 -12.85 -7.73
C ARG A 130 -0.21 -13.52 -7.23
N ASN A 131 0.64 -12.78 -6.53
CA ASN A 131 1.87 -13.28 -5.93
C ASN A 131 1.64 -14.03 -4.60
N GLY A 132 0.41 -14.09 -4.10
CA GLY A 132 0.09 -14.78 -2.86
C GLY A 132 0.13 -16.30 -2.99
N ARG A 133 -0.01 -16.97 -1.84
CA ARG A 133 -0.03 -18.43 -1.71
C ARG A 133 -1.14 -18.87 -0.76
N GLY A 134 -1.72 -20.02 -1.03
CA GLY A 134 -2.75 -20.62 -0.20
C GLY A 134 -3.27 -21.92 -0.83
N ILE A 135 -3.91 -22.77 -0.04
CA ILE A 135 -4.49 -24.04 -0.50
C ILE A 135 -5.89 -23.80 -1.07
N VAL A 136 -6.62 -22.85 -0.49
CA VAL A 136 -7.98 -22.45 -0.91
C VAL A 136 -8.05 -20.92 -1.02
N ALA A 137 -8.97 -20.42 -1.85
CA ALA A 137 -9.10 -19.00 -2.15
C ALA A 137 -9.26 -18.12 -0.89
N ASP A 138 -9.98 -18.58 0.10
CA ASP A 138 -10.25 -17.85 1.35
C ASP A 138 -9.02 -17.72 2.26
N LEU A 139 -8.01 -18.57 2.06
CA LEU A 139 -6.75 -18.58 2.82
C LEU A 139 -5.57 -18.05 2.00
N TRP A 140 -5.85 -17.50 0.81
CA TRP A 140 -4.82 -16.92 -0.03
C TRP A 140 -4.22 -15.68 0.64
N THR A 141 -2.92 -15.72 0.85
CA THR A 141 -2.20 -14.68 1.59
C THR A 141 -0.92 -14.31 0.85
N THR A 142 -0.69 -13.02 0.66
CA THR A 142 0.56 -12.48 0.12
C THR A 142 1.42 -11.99 1.29
N ARG A 143 2.58 -12.60 1.49
CA ARG A 143 3.53 -12.18 2.52
C ARG A 143 4.50 -11.13 1.98
N TYR A 144 5.23 -10.47 2.87
CA TYR A 144 6.27 -9.54 2.43
C TYR A 144 7.37 -10.20 1.59
N SER A 145 7.67 -11.50 1.84
CA SER A 145 8.63 -12.27 1.02
C SER A 145 8.29 -12.30 -0.47
N GLU A 146 6.99 -12.35 -0.80
CA GLU A 146 6.49 -12.28 -2.17
C GLU A 146 6.40 -10.82 -2.63
N MET A 147 5.80 -9.94 -1.81
CA MET A 147 5.59 -8.53 -2.14
C MET A 147 6.88 -7.77 -2.44
N LYS A 148 7.94 -8.00 -1.69
CA LYS A 148 9.22 -7.25 -1.79
C LYS A 148 9.87 -7.27 -3.16
N ASN A 149 9.57 -8.30 -3.97
CA ASN A 149 10.13 -8.51 -5.30
C ASN A 149 9.26 -7.93 -6.43
N ILE A 150 8.04 -7.46 -6.13
CA ILE A 150 7.18 -6.84 -7.14
C ILE A 150 7.87 -5.58 -7.66
N LEU A 151 8.00 -5.50 -8.97
CA LEU A 151 8.50 -4.32 -9.66
C LEU A 151 7.38 -3.30 -9.82
N VAL A 152 7.67 -2.05 -9.49
CA VAL A 152 6.73 -0.93 -9.60
C VAL A 152 7.34 0.22 -10.40
N PRO A 153 6.53 0.99 -11.16
CA PRO A 153 7.01 2.11 -11.95
C PRO A 153 7.33 3.31 -11.04
N VAL A 154 8.45 3.94 -11.29
CA VAL A 154 8.95 5.08 -10.52
C VAL A 154 9.33 6.23 -11.46
N PRO A 155 8.51 7.31 -11.50
CA PRO A 155 8.85 8.58 -12.16
C PRO A 155 10.00 9.31 -11.47
N SER A 156 10.45 10.43 -12.04
CA SER A 156 11.27 11.40 -11.29
C SER A 156 10.52 11.93 -10.07
N TYR A 157 11.25 12.39 -9.05
CA TYR A 157 10.62 12.86 -7.81
C TYR A 157 9.66 14.03 -8.06
N GLU A 158 10.04 14.99 -8.92
CA GLU A 158 9.21 16.11 -9.32
C GLU A 158 7.92 15.64 -10.00
N GLU A 159 8.01 14.63 -10.85
CA GLU A 159 6.85 14.06 -11.53
C GLU A 159 5.95 13.28 -10.57
N GLN A 160 6.51 12.58 -9.57
CA GLN A 160 5.73 11.97 -8.49
C GLN A 160 4.89 13.00 -7.75
N LEU A 161 5.47 14.16 -7.40
CA LEU A 161 4.76 15.25 -6.74
C LEU A 161 3.64 15.82 -7.62
N ALA A 162 3.91 16.07 -8.89
CA ALA A 162 2.91 16.56 -9.85
C ALA A 162 1.73 15.57 -10.04
N ILE A 163 2.02 14.26 -10.05
CA ILE A 163 0.99 13.21 -10.10
C ILE A 163 0.13 13.23 -8.83
N VAL A 164 0.75 13.34 -7.66
CA VAL A 164 0.03 13.43 -6.37
C VAL A 164 -0.89 14.64 -6.33
N GLU A 165 -0.38 15.81 -6.70
CA GLU A 165 -1.18 17.05 -6.75
C GLU A 165 -2.39 16.90 -7.68
N TYR A 166 -2.18 16.37 -8.88
CA TYR A 166 -3.26 16.13 -9.84
C TYR A 166 -4.31 15.14 -9.29
N LEU A 167 -3.89 14.04 -8.66
CA LEU A 167 -4.80 13.05 -8.11
C LEU A 167 -5.57 13.58 -6.90
N ASN A 168 -4.94 14.37 -6.04
CA ASN A 168 -5.58 15.06 -4.92
C ASN A 168 -6.67 16.02 -5.43
N TRP A 169 -6.34 16.84 -6.42
CA TRP A 169 -7.30 17.76 -7.04
C TRP A 169 -8.49 17.02 -7.64
N LYS A 170 -8.25 15.93 -8.39
CA LYS A 170 -9.31 15.09 -8.95
C LYS A 170 -10.19 14.48 -7.88
N SER A 171 -9.61 13.93 -6.81
CA SER A 171 -10.36 13.31 -5.72
C SER A 171 -11.24 14.33 -4.99
N ALA A 172 -10.72 15.53 -4.73
CA ALA A 172 -11.48 16.61 -4.12
C ALA A 172 -12.68 17.04 -5.02
N ALA A 173 -12.47 17.16 -6.33
CA ALA A 173 -13.52 17.50 -7.26
C ALA A 173 -14.66 16.45 -7.28
N PHE A 174 -14.34 15.15 -7.17
CA PHE A 174 -15.35 14.09 -7.09
C PHE A 174 -16.15 14.14 -5.78
N ASN A 175 -15.51 14.44 -4.66
CA ASN A 175 -16.19 14.53 -3.35
C ASN A 175 -17.19 15.70 -3.28
N HIS A 176 -17.05 16.71 -4.13
CA HIS A 176 -18.01 17.83 -4.24
C HIS A 176 -19.22 17.53 -5.16
N ILE A 177 -19.17 16.45 -5.94
CA ILE A 177 -20.23 16.08 -6.90
C ILE A 177 -21.21 15.06 -6.32
N ILE A 178 -20.83 14.35 -5.26
CA ILE A 178 -21.67 13.36 -4.57
C ILE A 178 -22.24 14.04 -3.31
N PRO A 179 -23.56 14.35 -3.26
CA PRO A 179 -24.20 14.92 -2.08
C PRO A 179 -24.26 13.94 -0.91
#